data_192f1d9f61689ea32c1371a43da34276
#
_entry.id   192f1d9f61689ea32c1371a43da34276
#
_cell.length_a   1.000
_cell.length_b   1.000
_cell.length_c   1.000
_cell.angle_alpha   90.00
_cell.angle_beta   90.00
_cell.angle_gamma   90.00
#
_symmetry.space_group_name_H-M   'P 1'
#
loop_
_entity.id
_entity.type
_entity.pdbx_description
1 polymer ?
#
loop_
_entity_poly.entity_id
_entity_poly.type
_entity_poly.pdbx_seq_one_letter_code
_entity_poly.pdbx_strand_id
1 'polypeptide(L)'
;LATSSAASDVYKRQTLNDLEKGLGLVKFEHSIIRNFHTLPKMLKQKNYMSFEGGKYWEGTYTMGGFDDGMSSRFGDELFKDYHLLLAMAGGDGLKFARETQKPLYDFIDSLNNQPFFIWYAPMLPHTPFNPPEDLLALYKNKDISESAKVYYAMCTWFDRSLGEFIKYLERKNLLENTILIYVNDNGWQQDPHDEYTGSLEFSTLGGPRGKKSLYDFGFRTPIIISYKWLKRKGERYFGIVSTTDLFTTILDYAGVNKPNYLPGSSLRPVVNGSDFHRDKIIHYIKNPRVPGDPWANDSTGYSYRTNRWHF
;
A
#
# COMPACT_ATOMS: atom_id res chain seq x y z
N LEU A 1 -5.95 -5.58 0.97
CA LEU A 1 -5.26 -4.97 2.13
C LEU A 1 -5.79 -5.49 3.46
N ALA A 2 -7.08 -5.80 3.56
CA ALA A 2 -7.65 -6.38 4.79
C ALA A 2 -7.11 -7.78 5.10
N THR A 3 -6.63 -8.49 4.10
CA THR A 3 -5.92 -9.76 4.27
C THR A 3 -4.47 -9.56 4.66
N SER A 4 -3.99 -8.32 4.61
CA SER A 4 -2.57 -8.06 4.68
C SER A 4 -1.98 -8.22 6.06
N SER A 5 -2.68 -7.97 7.17
CA SER A 5 -2.01 -8.08 8.46
C SER A 5 -1.80 -9.54 8.89
N ALA A 6 -2.82 -10.38 8.85
CA ALA A 6 -2.67 -11.79 9.23
C ALA A 6 -1.97 -12.62 8.15
N ALA A 7 -2.32 -12.43 6.87
CA ALA A 7 -1.68 -13.15 5.77
C ALA A 7 -0.25 -12.66 5.51
N SER A 8 0.00 -11.35 5.61
CA SER A 8 1.33 -10.76 5.54
C SER A 8 2.23 -11.21 6.71
N ASP A 9 1.67 -11.39 7.91
CA ASP A 9 2.44 -11.89 9.05
C ASP A 9 2.80 -13.37 8.92
N VAL A 10 1.92 -14.19 8.39
CA VAL A 10 2.22 -15.60 8.08
C VAL A 10 3.23 -15.69 6.94
N TYR A 11 3.07 -14.88 5.90
CA TYR A 11 4.01 -14.79 4.78
C TYR A 11 5.40 -14.32 5.22
N LYS A 12 5.48 -13.26 6.01
CA LYS A 12 6.75 -12.78 6.58
C LYS A 12 7.45 -13.85 7.44
N ARG A 13 6.68 -14.64 8.18
CA ARG A 13 7.25 -15.76 8.94
C ARG A 13 7.80 -16.85 8.04
N GLN A 14 7.13 -17.20 6.95
CA GLN A 14 7.63 -18.19 5.99
C GLN A 14 8.90 -17.69 5.31
N THR A 15 8.88 -16.42 4.85
CA THR A 15 10.05 -15.78 4.23
C THR A 15 11.24 -15.71 5.19
N LEU A 16 11.00 -15.39 6.47
CA LEU A 16 12.04 -15.36 7.48
C LEU A 16 12.57 -16.75 7.81
N ASN A 17 11.70 -17.76 7.91
CA ASN A 17 12.13 -19.14 8.11
C ASN A 17 12.98 -19.67 6.95
N ASP A 18 12.69 -19.27 5.73
CA ASP A 18 13.45 -19.66 4.55
C ASP A 18 14.80 -18.91 4.46
N LEU A 19 14.85 -17.65 4.88
CA LEU A 19 16.08 -16.88 5.05
C LEU A 19 16.95 -17.44 6.19
N GLU A 20 16.35 -17.82 7.34
CA GLU A 20 17.03 -18.46 8.46
C GLU A 20 17.62 -19.83 8.09
N LYS A 21 16.99 -20.54 7.16
CA LYS A 21 17.50 -21.82 6.64
C LYS A 21 18.59 -21.69 5.58
N GLY A 22 18.99 -20.45 5.25
CA GLY A 22 20.05 -20.18 4.25
C GLY A 22 19.65 -20.56 2.83
N LEU A 23 18.35 -20.65 2.54
CA LEU A 23 17.83 -21.10 1.25
C LEU A 23 17.81 -20.01 0.19
N GLY A 24 18.27 -18.79 0.46
CA GLY A 24 18.51 -17.71 -0.52
C GLY A 24 17.42 -17.38 -1.55
N LEU A 25 16.43 -18.21 -1.67
CA LEU A 25 15.35 -18.13 -2.65
C LEU A 25 14.01 -18.33 -1.95
N VAL A 26 13.24 -17.28 -1.84
CA VAL A 26 11.83 -17.40 -1.49
C VAL A 26 11.14 -18.11 -2.65
N LYS A 27 10.78 -19.38 -2.47
CA LYS A 27 9.93 -20.08 -3.42
C LYS A 27 8.51 -19.49 -3.30
N PHE A 28 8.21 -18.46 -4.07
CA PHE A 28 6.87 -17.87 -4.18
C PHE A 28 5.78 -18.88 -4.57
N GLU A 29 6.19 -20.04 -5.08
CA GLU A 29 5.29 -21.17 -5.35
C GLU A 29 4.44 -21.58 -4.15
N HIS A 30 4.93 -21.31 -2.94
CA HIS A 30 4.26 -21.63 -1.68
C HIS A 30 3.49 -20.44 -1.07
N SER A 31 3.34 -19.33 -1.79
CA SER A 31 2.58 -18.20 -1.28
C SER A 31 1.15 -18.59 -0.93
N ILE A 32 0.81 -18.44 0.35
CA ILE A 32 -0.52 -18.78 0.88
C ILE A 32 -1.62 -17.90 0.31
N ILE A 33 -1.29 -16.74 -0.27
CA ILE A 33 -2.27 -15.82 -0.87
C ILE A 33 -3.12 -16.49 -1.95
N ARG A 34 -2.59 -17.54 -2.59
CA ARG A 34 -3.34 -18.33 -3.58
C ARG A 34 -4.63 -18.93 -3.00
N ASN A 35 -4.63 -19.22 -1.70
CA ASN A 35 -5.73 -19.87 -0.99
C ASN A 35 -6.71 -18.88 -0.35
N PHE A 36 -6.43 -17.57 -0.44
CA PHE A 36 -7.29 -16.54 0.14
C PHE A 36 -8.22 -15.91 -0.90
N HIS A 37 -9.35 -15.41 -0.40
CA HIS A 37 -10.23 -14.53 -1.14
C HIS A 37 -9.59 -13.14 -1.23
N THR A 38 -8.95 -12.85 -2.35
CA THR A 38 -8.42 -11.53 -2.66
C THR A 38 -9.45 -10.68 -3.40
N LEU A 39 -9.30 -9.36 -3.38
CA LEU A 39 -10.20 -8.47 -4.13
C LEU A 39 -10.29 -8.85 -5.61
N PRO A 40 -9.17 -9.06 -6.36
CA PRO A 40 -9.24 -9.45 -7.76
C PRO A 40 -10.08 -10.71 -7.98
N LYS A 41 -9.85 -11.77 -7.19
CA LYS A 41 -10.60 -13.03 -7.32
C LYS A 41 -12.09 -12.85 -7.06
N MET A 42 -12.45 -12.03 -6.07
CA MET A 42 -13.85 -11.80 -5.75
C MET A 42 -14.56 -10.92 -6.77
N LEU A 43 -13.89 -9.89 -7.26
CA LEU A 43 -14.43 -8.96 -8.24
C LEU A 43 -14.66 -9.61 -9.61
N LYS A 44 -13.95 -10.70 -9.93
CA LYS A 44 -14.22 -11.52 -11.14
C LYS A 44 -15.67 -12.03 -11.22
N GLN A 45 -16.36 -12.20 -10.07
CA GLN A 45 -17.78 -12.58 -10.04
C GLN A 45 -18.70 -11.54 -10.70
N LYS A 46 -18.19 -10.32 -10.89
CA LYS A 46 -18.87 -9.20 -11.55
C LYS A 46 -18.13 -8.73 -12.81
N ASN A 47 -17.35 -9.61 -13.41
CA ASN A 47 -16.59 -9.37 -14.65
C ASN A 47 -15.60 -8.22 -14.57
N TYR A 48 -15.13 -7.86 -13.36
CA TYR A 48 -14.04 -6.91 -13.24
C TYR A 48 -12.74 -7.52 -13.78
N MET A 49 -12.03 -6.74 -14.56
CA MET A 49 -10.63 -6.97 -14.91
C MET A 49 -9.73 -6.23 -13.93
N SER A 50 -8.60 -6.80 -13.58
CA SER A 50 -7.76 -6.28 -12.51
C SER A 50 -6.30 -6.16 -12.91
N PHE A 51 -5.68 -5.03 -12.51
CA PHE A 51 -4.28 -4.73 -12.77
C PHE A 51 -3.54 -4.42 -11.46
N GLU A 52 -2.34 -4.97 -11.32
CA GLU A 52 -1.42 -4.67 -10.23
C GLU A 52 -0.27 -3.80 -10.76
N GLY A 53 -0.09 -2.61 -10.16
CA GLY A 53 1.00 -1.69 -10.50
C GLY A 53 1.82 -1.33 -9.27
N GLY A 54 3.07 -1.77 -9.25
CA GLY A 54 4.05 -1.37 -8.27
C GLY A 54 4.37 -2.41 -7.20
N LYS A 55 4.14 -2.06 -5.95
CA LYS A 55 4.53 -2.87 -4.79
C LYS A 55 3.49 -3.94 -4.47
N TYR A 56 3.89 -5.20 -4.61
CA TYR A 56 3.08 -6.33 -4.24
C TYR A 56 3.91 -7.38 -3.48
N TRP A 57 3.67 -7.51 -2.18
CA TRP A 57 4.48 -8.33 -1.27
C TRP A 57 4.18 -9.83 -1.32
N GLU A 58 3.08 -10.20 -1.94
CA GLU A 58 2.54 -11.56 -1.91
C GLU A 58 3.02 -12.44 -3.07
N GLY A 59 4.07 -12.01 -3.77
CA GLY A 59 4.63 -12.71 -4.92
C GLY A 59 4.28 -12.03 -6.25
N THR A 60 3.87 -12.82 -7.24
CA THR A 60 3.46 -12.27 -8.53
C THR A 60 2.01 -11.82 -8.51
N TYR A 61 1.65 -10.90 -9.41
CA TYR A 61 0.27 -10.43 -9.57
C TYR A 61 -0.72 -11.58 -9.79
N THR A 62 -0.32 -12.64 -10.51
CA THR A 62 -1.16 -13.82 -10.76
C THR A 62 -1.48 -14.61 -9.49
N MET A 63 -0.57 -14.63 -8.50
CA MET A 63 -0.81 -15.26 -7.19
C MET A 63 -1.93 -14.54 -6.44
N GLY A 64 -1.98 -13.21 -6.55
CA GLY A 64 -3.07 -12.39 -6.01
C GLY A 64 -4.39 -12.54 -6.76
N GLY A 65 -4.37 -13.13 -7.95
CA GLY A 65 -5.54 -13.31 -8.80
C GLY A 65 -5.81 -12.12 -9.72
N PHE A 66 -4.85 -11.20 -9.90
CA PHE A 66 -4.93 -10.15 -10.89
C PHE A 66 -4.84 -10.72 -12.31
N ASP A 67 -5.45 -10.03 -13.26
CA ASP A 67 -5.47 -10.43 -14.67
C ASP A 67 -4.21 -9.98 -15.39
N ASP A 68 -3.65 -8.83 -14.99
CA ASP A 68 -2.40 -8.29 -15.51
C ASP A 68 -1.66 -7.50 -14.39
N GLY A 69 -0.38 -7.21 -14.57
CA GLY A 69 0.40 -6.49 -13.56
C GLY A 69 1.88 -6.41 -13.84
N MET A 70 2.56 -5.62 -13.01
CA MET A 70 3.99 -5.33 -13.11
C MET A 70 4.86 -6.12 -12.13
N SER A 71 4.30 -6.72 -11.09
CA SER A 71 5.01 -7.68 -10.23
C SER A 71 5.18 -8.99 -10.99
N SER A 72 6.04 -8.94 -11.99
CA SER A 72 6.29 -10.05 -12.88
C SER A 72 7.16 -11.12 -12.23
N ARG A 73 7.24 -12.23 -12.91
CA ARG A 73 8.05 -13.38 -12.58
C ARG A 73 9.46 -12.95 -12.22
N PHE A 74 9.91 -13.33 -11.05
CA PHE A 74 11.32 -13.36 -10.76
C PHE A 74 11.94 -14.41 -11.68
N GLY A 75 12.55 -13.97 -12.78
CA GLY A 75 13.39 -14.84 -13.57
C GLY A 75 14.58 -15.27 -12.71
N ASP A 76 14.99 -16.53 -12.81
CA ASP A 76 16.12 -17.10 -12.05
C ASP A 76 17.44 -16.32 -12.20
N GLU A 77 17.53 -15.46 -13.22
CA GLU A 77 18.71 -14.62 -13.47
C GLU A 77 18.74 -13.29 -12.70
N LEU A 78 17.59 -12.75 -12.27
CA LEU A 78 17.49 -11.46 -11.59
C LEU A 78 18.01 -11.50 -10.13
N PHE A 79 18.08 -12.68 -9.53
CA PHE A 79 18.55 -12.82 -8.14
C PHE A 79 20.07 -12.76 -7.98
N LYS A 80 20.84 -12.89 -9.05
CA LYS A 80 22.31 -12.92 -8.93
C LYS A 80 22.93 -11.57 -8.59
N ASP A 81 22.28 -10.45 -8.95
CA ASP A 81 22.91 -9.12 -8.89
C ASP A 81 22.03 -8.00 -8.30
N TYR A 82 20.81 -8.26 -7.83
CA TYR A 82 19.89 -7.22 -7.39
C TYR A 82 19.48 -7.34 -5.93
N HIS A 83 19.49 -6.18 -5.25
CA HIS A 83 19.10 -6.02 -3.87
C HIS A 83 17.70 -6.61 -3.59
N LEU A 84 17.57 -7.23 -2.42
CA LEU A 84 16.33 -7.75 -1.83
C LEU A 84 15.12 -6.79 -2.01
N LEU A 85 15.34 -5.47 -2.02
CA LEU A 85 14.33 -4.45 -2.24
C LEU A 85 13.70 -4.49 -3.65
N LEU A 86 14.47 -4.76 -4.69
CA LEU A 86 13.93 -4.91 -6.06
C LEU A 86 13.12 -6.18 -6.19
N ALA A 87 13.60 -7.26 -5.57
CA ALA A 87 12.85 -8.50 -5.49
C ALA A 87 11.52 -8.31 -4.75
N MET A 88 11.52 -7.59 -3.63
CA MET A 88 10.33 -7.28 -2.83
C MET A 88 9.37 -6.29 -3.51
N ALA A 89 9.86 -5.45 -4.41
CA ALA A 89 9.04 -4.53 -5.21
C ALA A 89 8.45 -5.19 -6.48
N GLY A 90 8.76 -6.47 -6.73
CA GLY A 90 8.26 -7.16 -7.91
C GLY A 90 8.99 -6.81 -9.20
N GLY A 91 10.30 -6.58 -9.17
CA GLY A 91 11.11 -6.27 -10.36
C GLY A 91 10.73 -4.94 -11.01
N ASP A 92 10.02 -4.96 -12.12
CA ASP A 92 9.57 -3.76 -12.84
C ASP A 92 8.58 -2.88 -12.04
N GLY A 93 8.03 -3.39 -10.95
CA GLY A 93 7.18 -2.61 -10.06
C GLY A 93 7.87 -1.36 -9.47
N LEU A 94 9.21 -1.36 -9.34
CA LEU A 94 9.95 -0.16 -8.90
C LEU A 94 9.86 0.98 -9.91
N LYS A 95 9.77 0.68 -11.21
CA LYS A 95 9.65 1.66 -12.29
C LYS A 95 8.27 2.30 -12.34
N PHE A 96 7.28 1.64 -11.75
CA PHE A 96 5.90 2.11 -11.76
C PHE A 96 5.79 3.48 -11.09
N ALA A 97 5.17 4.42 -11.79
CA ALA A 97 5.01 5.82 -11.39
C ALA A 97 6.32 6.63 -11.20
N ARG A 98 7.49 5.98 -11.27
CA ARG A 98 8.80 6.66 -11.32
C ARG A 98 9.25 6.91 -12.76
N GLU A 99 9.19 5.89 -13.59
CA GLU A 99 9.66 5.91 -14.97
C GLU A 99 8.52 5.79 -15.97
N THR A 100 7.52 4.97 -15.64
CA THR A 100 6.42 4.69 -16.56
C THR A 100 5.13 4.29 -15.84
N GLN A 101 4.00 4.62 -16.46
CA GLN A 101 2.68 4.09 -16.17
C GLN A 101 2.07 3.42 -17.41
N LYS A 102 2.87 3.26 -18.47
CA LYS A 102 2.40 2.73 -19.74
C LYS A 102 1.71 1.37 -19.63
N PRO A 103 2.22 0.38 -18.87
CA PRO A 103 1.53 -0.91 -18.74
C PRO A 103 0.12 -0.78 -18.18
N LEU A 104 -0.11 0.13 -17.22
CA LEU A 104 -1.43 0.43 -16.70
C LEU A 104 -2.34 1.05 -17.76
N TYR A 105 -1.82 1.97 -18.57
CA TYR A 105 -2.60 2.61 -19.64
C TYR A 105 -2.95 1.60 -20.75
N ASP A 106 -2.00 0.77 -21.14
CA ASP A 106 -2.23 -0.30 -22.13
C ASP A 106 -3.29 -1.29 -21.63
N PHE A 107 -3.25 -1.66 -20.35
CA PHE A 107 -4.26 -2.50 -19.73
C PHE A 107 -5.65 -1.85 -19.83
N ILE A 108 -5.80 -0.61 -19.41
CA ILE A 108 -7.09 0.10 -19.45
C ILE A 108 -7.58 0.24 -20.91
N ASP A 109 -6.67 0.52 -21.84
CA ASP A 109 -7.02 0.66 -23.27
C ASP A 109 -7.45 -0.67 -23.90
N SER A 110 -7.04 -1.79 -23.36
CA SER A 110 -7.47 -3.12 -23.80
C SER A 110 -8.86 -3.54 -23.32
N LEU A 111 -9.43 -2.81 -22.34
CA LEU A 111 -10.73 -3.15 -21.76
C LEU A 111 -11.88 -2.79 -22.70
N ASN A 112 -12.65 -3.80 -23.11
CA ASN A 112 -13.84 -3.64 -23.95
C ASN A 112 -15.06 -3.24 -23.09
N ASN A 113 -15.03 -2.05 -22.47
CA ASN A 113 -16.06 -1.56 -21.53
C ASN A 113 -16.27 -2.42 -20.29
N GLN A 114 -15.34 -3.30 -19.97
CA GLN A 114 -15.39 -4.08 -18.75
C GLN A 114 -15.08 -3.20 -17.54
N PRO A 115 -15.71 -3.41 -16.39
CA PRO A 115 -15.32 -2.73 -15.17
C PRO A 115 -13.91 -3.18 -14.75
N PHE A 116 -13.18 -2.28 -14.09
CA PHE A 116 -11.80 -2.56 -13.70
C PHE A 116 -11.54 -2.30 -12.21
N PHE A 117 -10.53 -2.99 -11.70
CA PHE A 117 -9.94 -2.79 -10.39
C PHE A 117 -8.44 -2.59 -10.55
N ILE A 118 -7.94 -1.44 -10.12
CA ILE A 118 -6.52 -1.10 -10.19
C ILE A 118 -5.94 -1.08 -8.77
N TRP A 119 -4.90 -1.87 -8.55
CA TRP A 119 -4.02 -1.77 -7.40
C TRP A 119 -2.85 -0.86 -7.76
N TYR A 120 -3.01 0.44 -7.48
CA TYR A 120 -2.02 1.47 -7.75
C TYR A 120 -1.11 1.62 -6.52
N ALA A 121 0.03 0.95 -6.50
CA ALA A 121 0.92 0.85 -5.35
C ALA A 121 2.39 1.16 -5.70
N PRO A 122 2.71 2.35 -6.21
CA PRO A 122 4.10 2.70 -6.50
C PRO A 122 4.95 2.65 -5.25
N MET A 123 6.26 2.42 -5.43
CA MET A 123 7.23 2.49 -4.32
C MET A 123 7.40 3.92 -3.77
N LEU A 124 6.95 4.94 -4.49
CA LEU A 124 6.95 6.32 -3.99
C LEU A 124 6.05 6.47 -2.76
N PRO A 125 6.46 7.22 -1.74
CA PRO A 125 7.71 7.97 -1.56
C PRO A 125 8.85 7.18 -0.87
N HIS A 126 8.81 5.84 -0.90
CA HIS A 126 9.82 4.97 -0.30
C HIS A 126 11.17 5.04 -1.05
N THR A 127 12.22 4.49 -0.47
CA THR A 127 13.54 4.36 -1.11
C THR A 127 13.46 3.70 -2.50
N PRO A 128 14.44 4.01 -3.39
CA PRO A 128 15.55 4.95 -3.24
C PRO A 128 15.09 6.42 -3.24
N PHE A 129 15.72 7.24 -2.38
CA PHE A 129 15.40 8.66 -2.25
C PHE A 129 16.16 9.48 -3.32
N ASN A 130 15.66 9.46 -4.53
CA ASN A 130 16.27 10.07 -5.71
C ASN A 130 15.24 10.91 -6.49
N PRO A 131 14.62 11.91 -5.86
CA PRO A 131 13.63 12.73 -6.55
C PRO A 131 14.29 13.50 -7.72
N PRO A 132 13.54 13.76 -8.82
CA PRO A 132 13.98 14.65 -9.86
C PRO A 132 14.38 16.02 -9.31
N GLU A 133 15.42 16.64 -9.93
CA GLU A 133 15.98 17.92 -9.45
C GLU A 133 14.95 19.05 -9.42
N ASP A 134 14.05 19.11 -10.40
CA ASP A 134 12.97 20.10 -10.46
C ASP A 134 12.02 19.99 -9.26
N LEU A 135 11.78 18.79 -8.76
CA LEU A 135 10.96 18.57 -7.57
C LEU A 135 11.71 18.90 -6.28
N LEU A 136 12.98 18.54 -6.20
CA LEU A 136 13.82 18.88 -5.05
C LEU A 136 13.98 20.40 -4.92
N ALA A 137 14.09 21.11 -6.04
CA ALA A 137 14.22 22.57 -6.07
C ALA A 137 13.04 23.29 -5.41
N LEU A 138 11.83 22.70 -5.39
CA LEU A 138 10.66 23.28 -4.73
C LEU A 138 10.85 23.44 -3.21
N TYR A 139 11.74 22.66 -2.63
CA TYR A 139 11.99 22.62 -1.19
C TYR A 139 13.34 23.23 -0.78
N LYS A 140 14.19 23.64 -1.75
CA LYS A 140 15.54 24.13 -1.50
C LYS A 140 15.60 25.24 -0.45
N ASN A 141 14.66 26.20 -0.51
CA ASN A 141 14.62 27.39 0.35
C ASN A 141 13.66 27.24 1.53
N LYS A 142 13.19 26.01 1.83
CA LYS A 142 12.34 25.76 3.00
C LYS A 142 13.22 25.55 4.23
N ASP A 143 12.79 26.11 5.36
CA ASP A 143 13.43 25.93 6.66
C ASP A 143 13.01 24.59 7.27
N ILE A 144 13.57 23.53 6.74
CA ILE A 144 13.35 22.12 7.14
C ILE A 144 14.65 21.34 6.91
N SER A 145 14.80 20.19 7.57
CA SER A 145 15.98 19.32 7.39
C SER A 145 16.16 18.86 5.95
N GLU A 146 17.39 18.56 5.55
CA GLU A 146 17.68 18.04 4.18
C GLU A 146 16.91 16.74 3.92
N SER A 147 16.83 15.86 4.91
CA SER A 147 16.04 14.62 4.79
C SER A 147 14.55 14.90 4.53
N ALA A 148 13.98 15.90 5.19
CA ALA A 148 12.60 16.30 4.97
C ALA A 148 12.40 16.90 3.56
N LYS A 149 13.35 17.69 3.04
CA LYS A 149 13.31 18.23 1.68
C LYS A 149 13.23 17.11 0.64
N VAL A 150 14.11 16.12 0.77
CA VAL A 150 14.13 14.95 -0.11
C VAL A 150 12.82 14.18 -0.01
N TYR A 151 12.35 13.89 1.20
CA TYR A 151 11.10 13.15 1.39
C TYR A 151 9.88 13.88 0.82
N TYR A 152 9.77 15.20 1.02
CA TYR A 152 8.67 15.97 0.45
C TYR A 152 8.74 16.04 -1.08
N ALA A 153 9.94 16.09 -1.65
CA ALA A 153 10.11 15.98 -3.11
C ALA A 153 9.65 14.61 -3.63
N MET A 154 9.91 13.52 -2.90
CA MET A 154 9.39 12.19 -3.21
C MET A 154 7.86 12.13 -3.12
N CYS A 155 7.25 12.77 -2.13
CA CYS A 155 5.79 12.88 -2.01
C CYS A 155 5.20 13.67 -3.18
N THR A 156 5.85 14.77 -3.59
CA THR A 156 5.43 15.57 -4.75
C THR A 156 5.55 14.76 -6.05
N TRP A 157 6.56 13.90 -6.15
CA TRP A 157 6.68 13.00 -7.30
C TRP A 157 5.51 12.01 -7.37
N PHE A 158 5.16 11.41 -6.24
CA PHE A 158 3.97 10.57 -6.14
C PHE A 158 2.70 11.31 -6.59
N ASP A 159 2.49 12.52 -6.06
CA ASP A 159 1.32 13.36 -6.38
C ASP A 159 1.25 13.70 -7.87
N ARG A 160 2.40 14.08 -8.48
CA ARG A 160 2.51 14.32 -9.92
C ARG A 160 2.09 13.08 -10.72
N SER A 161 2.63 11.92 -10.38
CA SER A 161 2.35 10.67 -11.08
C SER A 161 0.89 10.24 -10.94
N LEU A 162 0.31 10.39 -9.76
CA LEU A 162 -1.11 10.14 -9.53
C LEU A 162 -1.98 11.14 -10.32
N GLY A 163 -1.58 12.42 -10.36
CA GLY A 163 -2.25 13.45 -11.14
C GLY A 163 -2.26 13.14 -12.64
N GLU A 164 -1.19 12.57 -13.18
CA GLU A 164 -1.12 12.11 -14.58
C GLU A 164 -2.10 10.97 -14.84
N PHE A 165 -2.20 10.02 -13.93
CA PHE A 165 -3.16 8.93 -14.03
C PHE A 165 -4.62 9.44 -13.96
N ILE A 166 -4.93 10.36 -13.04
CA ILE A 166 -6.27 10.96 -12.95
C ILE A 166 -6.62 11.67 -14.26
N LYS A 167 -5.71 12.48 -14.83
CA LYS A 167 -5.92 13.13 -16.13
C LYS A 167 -6.10 12.14 -17.28
N TYR A 168 -5.43 10.96 -17.20
CA TYR A 168 -5.66 9.90 -18.17
C TYR A 168 -7.08 9.35 -18.08
N LEU A 169 -7.59 9.07 -16.86
CA LEU A 169 -8.98 8.63 -16.66
C LEU A 169 -9.99 9.69 -17.12
N GLU A 170 -9.71 10.98 -16.91
CA GLU A 170 -10.55 12.08 -17.41
C GLU A 170 -10.62 12.08 -18.94
N ARG A 171 -9.48 12.02 -19.62
CA ARG A 171 -9.42 11.98 -21.11
C ARG A 171 -10.16 10.78 -21.70
N LYS A 172 -10.20 9.67 -20.97
CA LYS A 172 -10.90 8.44 -21.36
C LYS A 172 -12.40 8.45 -20.97
N ASN A 173 -12.88 9.50 -20.31
CA ASN A 173 -14.23 9.60 -19.74
C ASN A 173 -14.54 8.48 -18.71
N LEU A 174 -13.53 7.98 -18.03
CA LEU A 174 -13.65 6.89 -17.04
C LEU A 174 -13.78 7.41 -15.61
N LEU A 175 -13.25 8.61 -15.31
CA LEU A 175 -13.16 9.14 -13.96
C LEU A 175 -14.54 9.30 -13.29
N GLU A 176 -15.56 9.68 -14.05
CA GLU A 176 -16.91 9.87 -13.53
C GLU A 176 -17.56 8.60 -12.97
N ASN A 177 -17.15 7.43 -13.48
CA ASN A 177 -17.60 6.11 -13.01
C ASN A 177 -16.52 5.33 -12.27
N THR A 178 -15.53 6.03 -11.73
CA THR A 178 -14.42 5.44 -10.99
C THR A 178 -14.40 5.96 -9.56
N ILE A 179 -14.29 5.04 -8.60
CA ILE A 179 -14.05 5.36 -7.19
C ILE A 179 -12.53 5.35 -6.98
N LEU A 180 -11.98 6.48 -6.57
CA LEU A 180 -10.60 6.60 -6.15
C LEU A 180 -10.51 6.44 -4.64
N ILE A 181 -9.68 5.50 -4.19
CA ILE A 181 -9.40 5.27 -2.77
C ILE A 181 -7.90 5.43 -2.54
N TYR A 182 -7.52 6.46 -1.80
CA TYR A 182 -6.15 6.68 -1.37
C TYR A 182 -5.98 6.21 0.07
N VAL A 183 -4.91 5.46 0.31
CA VAL A 183 -4.52 4.99 1.64
C VAL A 183 -3.00 4.76 1.67
N ASN A 184 -2.34 5.09 2.77
CA ASN A 184 -0.96 4.70 2.99
C ASN A 184 -0.89 3.32 3.64
N ASP A 185 0.19 2.59 3.39
CA ASP A 185 0.45 1.27 3.97
C ASP A 185 0.84 1.34 5.45
N ASN A 186 1.52 2.42 5.86
CA ASN A 186 1.94 2.67 7.23
C ASN A 186 2.12 4.16 7.51
N GLY A 187 2.42 4.48 8.75
CA GLY A 187 2.72 5.82 9.17
C GLY A 187 4.17 6.25 8.91
N TRP A 188 4.56 7.32 9.58
CA TRP A 188 5.82 8.00 9.44
C TRP A 188 7.04 7.09 9.65
N GLN A 189 8.03 7.20 8.78
CA GLN A 189 9.26 6.43 8.88
C GLN A 189 10.50 7.31 9.08
N GLN A 190 10.49 8.53 8.58
CA GLN A 190 11.66 9.40 8.61
C GLN A 190 11.73 10.20 9.89
N ASP A 191 12.93 10.29 10.49
CA ASP A 191 13.18 11.20 11.59
C ASP A 191 13.35 12.63 11.04
N PRO A 192 12.53 13.60 11.45
CA PRO A 192 12.65 14.96 10.96
C PRO A 192 13.90 15.68 11.49
N HIS A 193 14.57 15.13 12.49
CA HIS A 193 15.79 15.69 13.11
C HIS A 193 17.08 15.13 12.52
N ASP A 194 17.00 14.02 11.79
CA ASP A 194 18.17 13.43 11.16
C ASP A 194 18.44 14.02 9.78
N GLU A 195 19.70 14.27 9.48
CA GLU A 195 20.12 14.59 8.12
C GLU A 195 20.07 13.35 7.23
N TYR A 196 19.62 13.54 5.98
CA TYR A 196 19.62 12.47 5.02
C TYR A 196 21.06 12.12 4.62
N THR A 197 21.51 10.95 5.02
CA THR A 197 22.87 10.47 4.73
C THR A 197 23.01 9.73 3.40
N GLY A 198 21.91 9.48 2.71
CA GLY A 198 21.90 8.65 1.50
C GLY A 198 22.05 7.15 1.77
N SER A 199 22.25 6.74 3.02
CA SER A 199 22.38 5.33 3.37
C SER A 199 21.03 4.68 3.59
N LEU A 200 20.96 3.38 3.31
CA LEU A 200 19.80 2.52 3.62
C LEU A 200 19.81 2.05 5.08
N GLU A 201 20.59 2.68 5.93
CA GLU A 201 20.66 2.29 7.33
C GLU A 201 19.30 2.43 7.99
N PHE A 202 18.78 1.31 8.44
CA PHE A 202 17.49 1.17 9.10
C PHE A 202 17.46 1.81 10.50
N SER A 203 18.52 2.45 10.92
CA SER A 203 18.68 3.04 12.25
C SER A 203 17.76 4.24 12.52
N THR A 204 17.25 4.89 11.47
CA THR A 204 16.47 6.14 11.55
C THR A 204 15.01 5.97 11.15
N LEU A 205 14.37 4.88 11.52
CA LEU A 205 13.00 4.52 11.13
C LEU A 205 11.90 5.38 11.79
N GLY A 206 12.08 6.71 11.89
CA GLY A 206 11.09 7.61 12.46
C GLY A 206 11.09 7.64 13.99
N GLY A 207 12.15 7.13 14.61
CA GLY A 207 12.30 7.05 16.05
C GLY A 207 11.32 6.06 16.69
N PRO A 208 11.23 6.04 18.04
CA PRO A 208 10.46 5.03 18.78
C PRO A 208 8.95 5.12 18.61
N ARG A 209 8.46 6.21 17.99
CA ARG A 209 7.02 6.43 17.77
C ARG A 209 6.60 6.41 16.31
N GLY A 210 7.54 6.18 15.38
CA GLY A 210 7.30 6.10 13.95
C GLY A 210 6.85 4.71 13.48
N LYS A 211 7.12 4.42 12.22
CA LYS A 211 6.84 3.12 11.59
C LYS A 211 7.28 1.95 12.47
N LYS A 212 6.51 0.88 12.51
CA LYS A 212 6.67 -0.29 13.38
C LYS A 212 6.39 -0.04 14.87
N SER A 213 5.83 1.09 15.25
CA SER A 213 5.38 1.37 16.62
C SER A 213 3.86 1.28 16.76
N LEU A 214 3.38 1.18 18.02
CA LEU A 214 1.96 1.22 18.36
C LEU A 214 1.42 2.65 18.53
N TYR A 215 2.23 3.67 18.28
CA TYR A 215 1.81 5.07 18.32
C TYR A 215 1.17 5.52 17.02
N ASP A 216 0.38 6.58 17.08
CA ASP A 216 -0.34 7.15 15.92
C ASP A 216 0.57 7.36 14.71
N PHE A 217 1.78 7.87 14.90
CA PHE A 217 2.73 8.09 13.82
C PHE A 217 3.26 6.80 13.16
N GLY A 218 3.08 5.66 13.81
CA GLY A 218 3.50 4.37 13.26
C GLY A 218 2.46 3.71 12.36
N PHE A 219 1.19 3.87 12.66
CA PHE A 219 0.12 3.10 11.99
C PHE A 219 -1.09 3.92 11.51
N ARG A 220 -1.30 5.14 12.03
CA ARG A 220 -2.42 5.98 11.60
C ARG A 220 -2.14 6.57 10.24
N THR A 221 -2.94 6.18 9.26
CA THR A 221 -2.82 6.62 7.87
C THR A 221 -4.09 7.29 7.40
N PRO A 222 -4.02 8.21 6.44
CA PRO A 222 -5.20 8.77 5.82
C PRO A 222 -5.94 7.71 4.99
N ILE A 223 -7.27 7.79 4.99
CA ILE A 223 -8.14 7.13 4.02
C ILE A 223 -8.95 8.21 3.34
N ILE A 224 -8.79 8.36 2.03
CA ILE A 224 -9.53 9.35 1.23
C ILE A 224 -10.33 8.59 0.18
N ILE A 225 -11.63 8.82 0.14
CA ILE A 225 -12.52 8.24 -0.88
C ILE A 225 -13.08 9.38 -1.72
N SER A 226 -12.91 9.29 -3.03
CA SER A 226 -13.38 10.30 -3.98
C SER A 226 -14.06 9.64 -5.17
N TYR A 227 -15.25 10.14 -5.50
CA TYR A 227 -15.95 9.83 -6.75
C TYR A 227 -17.05 10.88 -7.03
N LYS A 228 -17.54 10.94 -8.27
CA LYS A 228 -18.50 11.98 -8.72
C LYS A 228 -19.73 12.11 -7.84
N TRP A 229 -20.29 11.00 -7.39
CA TRP A 229 -21.57 10.94 -6.67
C TRP A 229 -21.43 10.94 -5.15
N LEU A 230 -20.26 11.30 -4.64
CA LEU A 230 -19.99 11.41 -3.21
C LEU A 230 -20.93 12.44 -2.58
N LYS A 231 -21.67 12.06 -1.54
CA LYS A 231 -22.59 12.98 -0.84
C LYS A 231 -21.83 13.93 0.09
N ARG A 232 -20.82 13.43 0.80
CA ARG A 232 -19.97 14.20 1.73
C ARG A 232 -18.69 14.68 1.05
N LYS A 233 -18.83 15.62 0.11
CA LYS A 233 -17.68 16.18 -0.62
C LYS A 233 -16.89 17.15 0.27
N GLY A 234 -15.57 16.95 0.35
CA GLY A 234 -14.68 17.81 1.13
C GLY A 234 -14.82 17.67 2.65
N GLU A 235 -15.60 16.71 3.12
CA GLU A 235 -15.79 16.49 4.54
C GLU A 235 -14.74 15.54 5.13
N ARG A 236 -14.40 15.79 6.39
CA ARG A 236 -13.58 14.90 7.19
C ARG A 236 -14.45 14.14 8.17
N TYR A 237 -14.38 12.82 8.11
CA TYR A 237 -15.01 11.95 9.09
C TYR A 237 -14.06 11.67 10.27
N PHE A 238 -14.55 11.84 11.50
CA PHE A 238 -13.74 11.71 12.71
C PHE A 238 -13.95 10.38 13.47
N GLY A 239 -14.88 9.55 13.03
CA GLY A 239 -15.12 8.25 13.64
C GLY A 239 -13.99 7.25 13.34
N ILE A 240 -13.95 6.17 14.11
CA ILE A 240 -12.96 5.11 13.96
C ILE A 240 -13.27 4.29 12.71
N VAL A 241 -12.32 4.25 11.79
CA VAL A 241 -12.32 3.40 10.59
C VAL A 241 -11.01 2.62 10.51
N SER A 242 -11.00 1.56 9.72
CA SER A 242 -9.83 0.69 9.54
C SER A 242 -9.56 0.45 8.07
N THR A 243 -8.29 0.19 7.72
CA THR A 243 -7.94 -0.28 6.38
C THR A 243 -8.61 -1.62 6.03
N THR A 244 -8.97 -2.43 7.03
CA THR A 244 -9.77 -3.65 6.81
C THR A 244 -11.16 -3.37 6.25
N ASP A 245 -11.69 -2.17 6.47
CA ASP A 245 -13.00 -1.75 5.96
C ASP A 245 -12.99 -1.53 4.45
N LEU A 246 -11.81 -1.21 3.88
CA LEU A 246 -11.66 -0.94 2.45
C LEU A 246 -12.02 -2.14 1.59
N PHE A 247 -11.60 -3.34 2.01
CA PHE A 247 -11.95 -4.58 1.33
C PHE A 247 -13.48 -4.74 1.22
N THR A 248 -14.16 -4.61 2.35
CA THR A 248 -15.62 -4.71 2.42
C THR A 248 -16.31 -3.59 1.65
N THR A 249 -15.77 -2.37 1.69
CA THR A 249 -16.29 -1.21 0.97
C THR A 249 -16.24 -1.41 -0.55
N ILE A 250 -15.11 -1.90 -1.06
CA ILE A 250 -14.94 -2.17 -2.50
C ILE A 250 -15.92 -3.24 -2.97
N LEU A 251 -16.06 -4.34 -2.23
CA LEU A 251 -17.03 -5.40 -2.56
C LEU A 251 -18.48 -4.88 -2.56
N ASP A 252 -18.85 -4.07 -1.57
CA ASP A 252 -20.18 -3.47 -1.47
C ASP A 252 -20.49 -2.57 -2.68
N TYR A 253 -19.56 -1.71 -3.09
CA TYR A 253 -19.73 -0.91 -4.29
C TYR A 253 -19.82 -1.74 -5.57
N ALA A 254 -19.09 -2.84 -5.65
CA ALA A 254 -19.13 -3.77 -6.78
C ALA A 254 -20.34 -4.72 -6.77
N GLY A 255 -21.16 -4.71 -5.72
CA GLY A 255 -22.29 -5.62 -5.56
C GLY A 255 -21.87 -7.08 -5.39
N VAL A 256 -20.72 -7.32 -4.72
CA VAL A 256 -20.18 -8.64 -4.39
C VAL A 256 -20.35 -8.91 -2.90
N ASN A 257 -20.92 -10.05 -2.56
CA ASN A 257 -21.12 -10.43 -1.17
C ASN A 257 -19.78 -10.74 -0.48
N LYS A 258 -19.57 -10.12 0.68
CA LYS A 258 -18.41 -10.41 1.51
C LYS A 258 -18.59 -11.73 2.25
N PRO A 259 -17.61 -12.65 2.26
CA PRO A 259 -17.61 -13.81 3.15
C PRO A 259 -17.69 -13.41 4.62
N ASN A 260 -18.51 -14.11 5.40
CA ASN A 260 -18.78 -13.76 6.80
C ASN A 260 -17.55 -13.77 7.72
N TYR A 261 -16.54 -14.58 7.40
CA TYR A 261 -15.31 -14.67 8.18
C TYR A 261 -14.33 -13.52 7.95
N LEU A 262 -14.51 -12.72 6.90
CA LEU A 262 -13.65 -11.58 6.64
C LEU A 262 -14.00 -10.40 7.55
N PRO A 263 -13.01 -9.77 8.19
CA PRO A 263 -13.23 -8.60 9.03
C PRO A 263 -13.60 -7.37 8.20
N GLY A 264 -13.92 -6.29 8.88
CA GLY A 264 -14.23 -5.00 8.29
C GLY A 264 -15.72 -4.80 7.99
N SER A 265 -16.09 -3.54 7.93
CA SER A 265 -17.45 -3.07 7.63
C SER A 265 -17.39 -2.10 6.44
N SER A 266 -18.43 -2.07 5.61
CA SER A 266 -18.47 -1.12 4.51
C SER A 266 -18.50 0.32 5.01
N LEU A 267 -17.67 1.18 4.43
CA LEU A 267 -17.69 2.62 4.65
C LEU A 267 -18.71 3.34 3.75
N ARG A 268 -19.40 2.61 2.86
CA ARG A 268 -20.42 3.19 1.96
C ARG A 268 -21.52 3.96 2.69
N PRO A 269 -22.02 3.53 3.87
CA PRO A 269 -22.95 4.34 4.66
C PRO A 269 -22.37 5.70 5.07
N VAL A 270 -21.11 5.74 5.55
CA VAL A 270 -20.42 6.99 5.91
C VAL A 270 -20.31 7.92 4.71
N VAL A 271 -19.85 7.39 3.59
CA VAL A 271 -19.69 8.12 2.32
C VAL A 271 -21.02 8.68 1.82
N ASN A 272 -22.12 7.98 2.08
CA ASN A 272 -23.47 8.37 1.74
C ASN A 272 -24.18 9.28 2.78
N GLY A 273 -23.46 9.72 3.81
CA GLY A 273 -23.97 10.67 4.79
C GLY A 273 -24.60 10.03 6.04
N SER A 274 -24.55 8.72 6.16
CA SER A 274 -25.00 8.03 7.39
C SER A 274 -23.88 8.00 8.42
N ASP A 275 -24.25 7.88 9.69
CA ASP A 275 -23.28 7.65 10.75
C ASP A 275 -22.87 6.18 10.79
N PHE A 276 -21.58 5.97 11.02
CA PHE A 276 -21.01 4.66 11.25
C PHE A 276 -20.37 4.65 12.63
N HIS A 277 -20.82 3.75 13.48
CA HIS A 277 -20.32 3.68 14.84
C HIS A 277 -19.44 2.44 15.03
N ARG A 278 -18.18 2.70 15.36
CA ARG A 278 -17.27 1.70 15.87
C ARG A 278 -16.72 2.20 17.19
N ASP A 279 -16.92 1.43 18.25
CA ASP A 279 -16.52 1.82 19.60
C ASP A 279 -15.01 1.70 19.78
N LYS A 280 -14.39 0.74 19.10
CA LYS A 280 -12.99 0.39 19.30
C LYS A 280 -12.35 -0.23 18.07
N ILE A 281 -11.01 -0.12 18.03
CA ILE A 281 -10.16 -0.89 17.13
C ILE A 281 -8.96 -1.44 17.90
N ILE A 282 -8.54 -2.64 17.53
CA ILE A 282 -7.34 -3.28 18.08
C ILE A 282 -6.31 -3.38 16.96
N HIS A 283 -5.14 -2.83 17.21
CA HIS A 283 -3.99 -3.01 16.34
C HIS A 283 -3.05 -4.03 16.97
N TYR A 284 -2.49 -4.86 16.12
CA TYR A 284 -1.49 -5.83 16.51
C TYR A 284 -0.23 -5.58 15.71
N ILE A 285 0.88 -5.40 16.40
CA ILE A 285 2.20 -5.35 15.78
C ILE A 285 3.01 -6.54 16.27
N LYS A 286 3.51 -7.31 15.34
CA LYS A 286 4.57 -8.26 15.54
C LYS A 286 5.77 -7.82 14.72
N ASN A 287 6.81 -7.37 15.39
CA ASN A 287 8.10 -7.17 14.76
C ASN A 287 8.87 -8.49 14.83
N PRO A 288 8.96 -9.25 13.72
CA PRO A 288 9.80 -10.43 13.72
C PRO A 288 11.24 -9.99 13.91
N ARG A 289 11.97 -10.70 14.73
CA ARG A 289 13.41 -10.51 14.89
C ARG A 289 14.07 -10.85 13.55
N VAL A 290 14.57 -9.85 12.85
CA VAL A 290 15.39 -10.05 11.66
C VAL A 290 16.84 -10.17 12.14
N PRO A 291 17.53 -11.28 11.86
CA PRO A 291 18.95 -11.39 12.22
C PRO A 291 19.73 -10.23 11.60
N GLY A 292 20.48 -9.51 12.44
CA GLY A 292 21.25 -8.34 12.01
C GLY A 292 20.51 -7.00 12.06
N ASP A 293 19.21 -6.96 12.36
CA ASP A 293 18.50 -5.71 12.67
C ASP A 293 18.69 -5.37 14.15
N PRO A 294 19.49 -4.36 14.50
CA PRO A 294 19.73 -3.97 15.90
C PRO A 294 18.45 -3.46 16.59
N TRP A 295 17.40 -3.16 15.85
CA TRP A 295 16.11 -2.68 16.34
C TRP A 295 15.01 -3.73 16.30
N ALA A 296 15.32 -4.94 15.87
CA ALA A 296 14.41 -6.08 15.93
C ALA A 296 14.18 -6.50 17.39
N ASN A 297 13.49 -5.66 18.13
CA ASN A 297 12.90 -6.07 19.38
C ASN A 297 11.80 -7.07 19.06
N ASP A 298 11.75 -8.19 19.79
CA ASP A 298 10.62 -9.12 19.83
C ASP A 298 9.36 -8.45 20.43
N SER A 299 9.12 -7.18 20.07
CA SER A 299 7.99 -6.41 20.55
C SER A 299 6.75 -6.84 19.80
N THR A 300 6.12 -7.86 20.33
CA THR A 300 4.71 -8.14 20.05
C THR A 300 3.89 -7.19 20.92
N GLY A 301 3.09 -6.36 20.31
CA GLY A 301 2.27 -5.40 21.04
C GLY A 301 0.85 -5.32 20.50
N TYR A 302 -0.07 -5.00 21.39
CA TYR A 302 -1.43 -4.65 21.04
C TYR A 302 -1.67 -3.20 21.40
N SER A 303 -2.34 -2.46 20.52
CA SER A 303 -2.88 -1.14 20.82
C SER A 303 -4.39 -1.22 20.76
N TYR A 304 -5.03 -0.69 21.76
CA TYR A 304 -6.48 -0.59 21.86
C TYR A 304 -6.88 0.87 21.77
N ARG A 305 -7.69 1.20 20.77
CA ARG A 305 -8.14 2.58 20.56
C ARG A 305 -9.65 2.68 20.57
N THR A 306 -10.13 3.66 21.30
CA THR A 306 -11.53 4.14 21.27
C THR A 306 -11.57 5.56 20.74
N ASN A 307 -12.74 6.17 20.63
CA ASN A 307 -12.87 7.59 20.29
C ASN A 307 -12.22 8.51 21.32
N ARG A 308 -12.00 8.03 22.54
CA ARG A 308 -11.45 8.81 23.66
C ARG A 308 -10.06 8.37 24.11
N TRP A 309 -9.78 7.07 24.07
CA TRP A 309 -8.58 6.49 24.68
C TRP A 309 -7.73 5.73 23.67
N HIS A 310 -6.44 5.77 23.89
CA HIS A 310 -5.44 4.96 23.19
C HIS A 310 -4.51 4.33 24.24
N PHE A 311 -4.49 3.00 24.30
CA PHE A 311 -3.70 2.19 25.23
C PHE A 311 -2.72 1.31 24.46
#